data_b612963c2a5d4c2e20a7370cc4dc923a
#
_entry.id   b612963c2a5d4c2e20a7370cc4dc923a
#
_cell.length_a   1.000
_cell.length_b   1.000
_cell.length_c   1.000
_cell.angle_alpha   90.00
_cell.angle_beta   90.00
_cell.angle_gamma   90.00
#
_symmetry.space_group_name_H-M   'P 1'
#
loop_
_entity.id
_entity.type
_entity.pdbx_description
1 polymer ?
#
loop_
_entity_poly.entity_id
_entity_poly.type
_entity_poly.pdbx_seq_one_letter_code
_entity_poly.pdbx_strand_id
1 'polypeptide(L)'
;MKPALTLATLPTLLVLTSLFGHGWQRPNRSRPVTDGNWEINDEFQGDTFTFVRIRYTSFDRRSGRRGRWSRWRTDYPDSDLNFSFRLQQLTSLKVNPTPVILDLTDERLFKYPFIYLIEPGALIFSDEEVVSLRHYLHNGGFLMVDDFWGEREWNNFYQQIKRVFPGREPQEIPLEHDIFHCVYDLKEKPQVPSIQAAWEGRGSGRTWERRDAVEPHYRGFFDDNGRLMAIVCHNTDLGDGWEREGVAEWYFREFSEKWAYPLGINIVTYAMTH
;
A
#
# COMPACT_ATOMS: atom_id res chain seq x y z
N MET A 1 -37.90 -60.95 -55.66
CA MET A 1 -37.74 -59.46 -55.60
C MET A 1 -37.53 -59.06 -54.18
N LYS A 2 -36.32 -58.70 -53.82
CA LYS A 2 -36.00 -58.15 -52.46
C LYS A 2 -35.62 -56.69 -52.65
N PRO A 3 -36.10 -55.77 -51.82
CA PRO A 3 -35.69 -54.41 -51.95
C PRO A 3 -34.35 -54.15 -51.19
N ALA A 4 -33.50 -53.35 -51.86
CA ALA A 4 -32.21 -52.93 -51.30
C ALA A 4 -32.37 -51.88 -50.20
N LEU A 5 -31.66 -52.12 -49.10
CA LEU A 5 -31.53 -51.14 -47.97
C LEU A 5 -30.39 -50.20 -48.30
N THR A 6 -30.72 -48.94 -48.47
CA THR A 6 -29.75 -47.85 -48.63
C THR A 6 -29.35 -47.36 -47.22
N LEU A 7 -28.07 -47.56 -46.87
CA LEU A 7 -27.46 -46.97 -45.68
C LEU A 7 -27.18 -45.49 -45.94
N ALA A 8 -27.83 -44.64 -45.17
CA ALA A 8 -27.51 -43.22 -45.12
C ALA A 8 -26.38 -42.99 -44.09
N THR A 9 -25.24 -42.50 -44.58
CA THR A 9 -24.11 -42.07 -43.74
C THR A 9 -24.38 -40.70 -43.17
N LEU A 10 -24.49 -40.59 -41.84
CA LEU A 10 -24.48 -39.31 -41.15
C LEU A 10 -23.04 -38.76 -41.10
N PRO A 11 -22.85 -37.46 -41.37
CA PRO A 11 -21.55 -36.84 -41.16
C PRO A 11 -21.38 -36.58 -39.64
N THR A 12 -20.30 -37.10 -39.09
CA THR A 12 -19.84 -36.81 -37.73
C THR A 12 -19.34 -35.39 -37.68
N LEU A 13 -20.11 -34.53 -37.02
CA LEU A 13 -19.73 -33.15 -36.74
C LEU A 13 -18.66 -33.16 -35.64
N LEU A 14 -17.38 -32.98 -35.99
CA LEU A 14 -16.30 -32.76 -35.04
C LEU A 14 -16.46 -31.36 -34.46
N VAL A 15 -17.02 -31.26 -33.23
CA VAL A 15 -16.99 -30.01 -32.46
C VAL A 15 -15.59 -29.86 -31.89
N LEU A 16 -14.78 -29.05 -32.55
CA LEU A 16 -13.52 -28.53 -31.99
C LEU A 16 -13.89 -27.55 -30.85
N THR A 17 -13.86 -28.04 -29.63
CA THR A 17 -13.83 -27.18 -28.45
C THR A 17 -12.46 -26.50 -28.38
N SER A 18 -12.36 -25.30 -28.94
CA SER A 18 -11.24 -24.41 -28.68
C SER A 18 -11.28 -24.02 -27.20
N LEU A 19 -10.44 -24.66 -26.42
CA LEU A 19 -10.05 -24.18 -25.09
C LEU A 19 -9.35 -22.84 -25.29
N PHE A 20 -10.13 -21.75 -25.31
CA PHE A 20 -9.59 -20.42 -25.11
C PHE A 20 -9.05 -20.38 -23.68
N GLY A 21 -7.75 -20.61 -23.56
CA GLY A 21 -6.99 -20.21 -22.42
C GLY A 21 -7.22 -18.69 -22.26
N HIS A 22 -8.04 -18.32 -21.30
CA HIS A 22 -8.08 -16.95 -20.85
C HIS A 22 -6.73 -16.68 -20.18
N GLY A 23 -5.73 -16.32 -21.00
CA GLY A 23 -4.56 -15.65 -20.50
C GLY A 23 -5.04 -14.39 -19.82
N TRP A 24 -4.83 -14.30 -18.53
CA TRP A 24 -5.01 -13.08 -17.76
C TRP A 24 -4.16 -11.99 -18.42
N GLN A 25 -4.76 -11.20 -19.30
CA GLN A 25 -4.18 -9.93 -19.70
C GLN A 25 -4.17 -9.10 -18.43
N ARG A 26 -2.97 -8.76 -17.95
CA ARG A 26 -2.82 -7.76 -16.89
C ARG A 26 -3.63 -6.55 -17.31
N PRO A 27 -4.53 -6.04 -16.45
CA PRO A 27 -5.29 -4.84 -16.76
C PRO A 27 -4.31 -3.78 -17.23
N ASN A 28 -4.67 -3.11 -18.31
CA ASN A 28 -3.91 -1.98 -18.83
C ASN A 28 -3.62 -1.05 -17.67
N ARG A 29 -2.34 -0.74 -17.40
CA ARG A 29 -1.95 0.16 -16.32
C ARG A 29 -2.80 1.41 -16.46
N SER A 30 -3.59 1.73 -15.43
CA SER A 30 -4.29 2.99 -15.37
C SER A 30 -3.24 4.08 -15.56
N ARG A 31 -3.45 4.99 -16.51
CA ARG A 31 -2.57 6.16 -16.61
C ARG A 31 -2.78 6.95 -15.32
N PRO A 32 -1.70 7.37 -14.63
CA PRO A 32 -1.84 8.26 -13.50
C PRO A 32 -2.69 9.46 -13.92
N VAL A 33 -3.60 9.91 -13.08
CA VAL A 33 -4.43 11.10 -13.33
C VAL A 33 -3.56 12.35 -13.16
N THR A 34 -2.50 12.48 -13.96
CA THR A 34 -1.50 13.55 -13.83
C THR A 34 -1.68 14.70 -14.81
N ASP A 35 -2.85 14.88 -15.42
CA ASP A 35 -3.10 15.99 -16.34
C ASP A 35 -3.42 17.34 -15.62
N GLY A 36 -3.13 17.45 -14.33
CA GLY A 36 -3.24 18.69 -13.58
C GLY A 36 -1.96 19.55 -13.73
N ASN A 37 -2.09 20.80 -14.21
CA ASN A 37 -1.05 21.82 -14.07
C ASN A 37 -0.83 22.10 -12.58
N TRP A 38 0.17 21.47 -11.99
CA TRP A 38 0.57 21.70 -10.61
C TRP A 38 1.61 22.80 -10.59
N GLU A 39 1.25 23.94 -10.10
CA GLU A 39 2.21 25.00 -9.86
C GLU A 39 2.95 24.74 -8.56
N ILE A 40 4.21 24.36 -8.65
CA ILE A 40 5.12 24.36 -7.50
C ILE A 40 5.60 25.79 -7.35
N ASN A 41 5.28 26.41 -6.23
CA ASN A 41 5.83 27.71 -5.89
C ASN A 41 7.25 27.52 -5.31
N ASP A 42 8.27 27.86 -6.08
CA ASP A 42 9.69 27.73 -5.71
C ASP A 42 10.06 28.54 -4.44
N GLU A 43 9.25 29.51 -4.06
CA GLU A 43 9.49 30.39 -2.92
C GLU A 43 9.33 29.69 -1.56
N PHE A 44 8.62 28.55 -1.51
CA PHE A 44 8.32 27.81 -0.28
C PHE A 44 8.55 26.31 -0.40
N GLN A 45 9.72 25.90 -0.90
CA GLN A 45 10.06 24.48 -1.07
C GLN A 45 9.99 23.67 0.26
N GLY A 46 10.24 24.31 1.40
CA GLY A 46 10.15 23.69 2.72
C GLY A 46 8.73 23.33 3.18
N ASP A 47 7.71 23.98 2.61
CA ASP A 47 6.30 23.78 2.99
C ASP A 47 5.56 22.80 2.06
N THR A 48 6.28 22.14 1.18
CA THR A 48 5.70 21.26 0.17
C THR A 48 5.82 19.81 0.62
N PHE A 49 4.68 19.12 0.78
CA PHE A 49 4.69 17.69 1.00
C PHE A 49 5.27 16.96 -0.22
N THR A 50 6.14 16.00 0.02
CA THR A 50 6.66 15.10 -1.02
C THR A 50 6.45 13.66 -0.55
N PHE A 51 5.81 12.83 -1.38
CA PHE A 51 5.69 11.42 -1.08
C PHE A 51 7.07 10.75 -1.20
N VAL A 52 7.56 10.20 -0.10
CA VAL A 52 8.88 9.56 -0.05
C VAL A 52 8.72 8.07 0.22
N ARG A 53 9.03 7.28 -0.80
CA ARG A 53 9.02 5.81 -0.73
C ARG A 53 10.39 5.28 -0.34
N ILE A 54 10.42 4.40 0.66
CA ILE A 54 11.66 3.77 1.11
C ILE A 54 11.98 2.54 0.27
N ARG A 55 13.19 2.53 -0.29
CA ARG A 55 13.78 1.38 -0.95
C ARG A 55 14.57 0.57 0.08
N TYR A 56 14.21 -0.68 0.27
CA TYR A 56 14.83 -1.57 1.25
C TYR A 56 15.22 -2.91 0.63
N THR A 57 16.02 -3.69 1.35
CA THR A 57 16.38 -5.06 0.99
C THR A 57 15.35 -6.04 1.53
N SER A 58 14.91 -6.98 0.68
CA SER A 58 13.99 -8.05 1.08
C SER A 58 14.61 -9.42 0.82
N PHE A 59 14.13 -10.43 1.56
CA PHE A 59 14.47 -11.83 1.33
C PHE A 59 13.46 -12.45 0.38
N ASP A 60 13.91 -12.88 -0.79
CA ASP A 60 13.08 -13.68 -1.70
C ASP A 60 13.23 -15.17 -1.37
N ARG A 61 12.17 -15.76 -0.81
CA ARG A 61 12.13 -17.19 -0.48
C ARG A 61 12.15 -18.12 -1.68
N ARG A 62 11.70 -17.67 -2.86
CA ARG A 62 11.64 -18.51 -4.06
C ARG A 62 13.03 -18.69 -4.66
N SER A 63 13.85 -17.66 -4.62
CA SER A 63 15.22 -17.71 -5.13
C SER A 63 16.27 -18.03 -4.07
N GLY A 64 15.90 -18.01 -2.79
CA GLY A 64 16.84 -18.19 -1.67
C GLY A 64 17.86 -17.05 -1.56
N ARG A 65 17.63 -15.93 -2.23
CA ARG A 65 18.59 -14.82 -2.34
C ARG A 65 18.07 -13.56 -1.64
N ARG A 66 19.01 -12.83 -1.05
CA ARG A 66 18.78 -11.43 -0.67
C ARG A 66 18.85 -10.59 -1.93
N GLY A 67 17.84 -9.71 -2.15
CA GLY A 67 17.83 -8.83 -3.29
C GLY A 67 17.14 -7.52 -2.95
N ARG A 68 17.63 -6.40 -3.52
CA ARG A 68 16.94 -5.10 -3.50
C ARG A 68 15.71 -5.09 -4.40
N TRP A 69 15.26 -6.28 -4.84
CA TRP A 69 14.26 -6.41 -5.89
C TRP A 69 12.92 -6.75 -5.29
N SER A 70 11.98 -5.99 -5.62
CA SER A 70 10.56 -6.18 -5.83
C SER A 70 9.61 -5.59 -4.79
N ARG A 71 9.66 -5.96 -3.52
CA ARG A 71 8.56 -5.63 -2.60
C ARG A 71 8.37 -4.13 -2.33
N TRP A 72 9.44 -3.36 -2.18
CA TRP A 72 9.34 -1.91 -2.04
C TRP A 72 8.75 -1.21 -3.27
N ARG A 73 8.70 -1.90 -4.42
CA ARG A 73 8.15 -1.37 -5.69
C ARG A 73 6.69 -1.75 -5.94
N THR A 74 6.08 -2.49 -5.04
CA THR A 74 4.65 -2.80 -5.14
C THR A 74 3.89 -1.48 -5.29
N ASP A 75 2.93 -1.43 -6.22
CA ASP A 75 2.07 -0.29 -6.53
C ASP A 75 2.80 0.96 -7.08
N TYR A 76 4.12 0.96 -7.13
CA TYR A 76 4.90 2.09 -7.65
C TYR A 76 4.89 2.10 -9.20
N PRO A 77 4.71 3.26 -9.85
CA PRO A 77 4.59 4.60 -9.27
C PRO A 77 3.13 5.04 -9.03
N ASP A 78 2.15 4.27 -9.45
CA ASP A 78 0.77 4.70 -9.58
C ASP A 78 0.15 5.08 -8.23
N SER A 79 0.42 4.32 -7.16
CA SER A 79 -0.08 4.65 -5.81
C SER A 79 0.44 6.00 -5.31
N ASP A 80 1.74 6.26 -5.49
CA ASP A 80 2.41 7.48 -5.02
C ASP A 80 1.91 8.73 -5.77
N LEU A 81 1.74 8.58 -7.09
CA LEU A 81 1.25 9.65 -7.97
C LEU A 81 -0.22 9.96 -7.71
N ASN A 82 -1.07 8.94 -7.66
CA ASN A 82 -2.50 9.09 -7.43
C ASN A 82 -2.76 9.66 -6.03
N PHE A 83 -2.05 9.15 -5.00
CA PHE A 83 -2.18 9.66 -3.65
C PHE A 83 -1.76 11.14 -3.57
N SER A 84 -0.61 11.50 -4.13
CA SER A 84 -0.12 12.88 -4.16
C SER A 84 -1.12 13.81 -4.86
N PHE A 85 -1.68 13.38 -5.98
CA PHE A 85 -2.70 14.13 -6.70
C PHE A 85 -3.97 14.35 -5.87
N ARG A 86 -4.49 13.29 -5.24
CA ARG A 86 -5.69 13.39 -4.39
C ARG A 86 -5.45 14.23 -3.14
N LEU A 87 -4.27 14.13 -2.53
CA LEU A 87 -3.90 14.96 -1.39
C LEU A 87 -3.93 16.44 -1.78
N GLN A 88 -3.37 16.80 -2.95
CA GLN A 88 -3.43 18.17 -3.49
C GLN A 88 -4.86 18.63 -3.77
N GLN A 89 -5.73 17.75 -4.29
CA GLN A 89 -7.12 18.10 -4.60
C GLN A 89 -8.01 18.26 -3.37
N LEU A 90 -7.79 17.43 -2.35
CA LEU A 90 -8.71 17.28 -1.22
C LEU A 90 -8.27 18.02 0.03
N THR A 91 -7.10 18.67 0.01
CA THR A 91 -6.56 19.43 1.12
C THR A 91 -5.97 20.78 0.66
N SER A 92 -5.61 21.62 1.60
CA SER A 92 -4.85 22.86 1.33
C SER A 92 -3.33 22.65 1.30
N LEU A 93 -2.85 21.41 1.46
CA LEU A 93 -1.43 21.10 1.43
C LEU A 93 -0.87 21.34 0.01
N LYS A 94 0.28 21.97 -0.05
CA LYS A 94 1.07 22.01 -1.28
C LYS A 94 1.77 20.68 -1.43
N VAL A 95 1.65 20.05 -2.60
CA VAL A 95 2.18 18.71 -2.85
C VAL A 95 3.11 18.71 -4.04
N ASN A 96 4.27 18.09 -3.90
CA ASN A 96 5.15 17.82 -5.02
C ASN A 96 4.55 16.68 -5.87
N PRO A 97 4.30 16.88 -7.17
CA PRO A 97 3.74 15.87 -8.04
C PRO A 97 4.67 14.66 -8.26
N THR A 98 5.97 14.82 -8.00
CA THR A 98 6.96 13.79 -8.26
C THR A 98 7.37 13.12 -6.96
N PRO A 99 7.00 11.85 -6.73
CA PRO A 99 7.44 11.09 -5.57
C PRO A 99 8.95 10.85 -5.61
N VAL A 100 9.55 10.69 -4.43
CA VAL A 100 10.98 10.45 -4.28
C VAL A 100 11.22 9.06 -3.71
N ILE A 101 12.21 8.33 -4.25
CA ILE A 101 12.67 7.05 -3.71
C ILE A 101 13.99 7.29 -2.99
N LEU A 102 14.06 6.92 -1.72
CA LEU A 102 15.27 7.02 -0.91
C LEU A 102 15.62 5.66 -0.26
N ASP A 103 16.91 5.46 -0.03
CA ASP A 103 17.40 4.48 0.93
C ASP A 103 17.36 5.12 2.34
N LEU A 104 17.19 4.32 3.38
CA LEU A 104 17.20 4.83 4.76
C LEU A 104 18.54 5.51 5.15
N THR A 105 19.62 5.18 4.46
CA THR A 105 20.94 5.77 4.68
C THR A 105 21.23 7.01 3.83
N ASP A 106 20.25 7.46 3.02
CA ASP A 106 20.38 8.67 2.22
C ASP A 106 20.25 9.92 3.11
N GLU A 107 21.25 10.81 3.08
CA GLU A 107 21.25 12.03 3.91
C GLU A 107 20.07 12.96 3.62
N ARG A 108 19.48 12.88 2.42
CA ARG A 108 18.28 13.63 2.06
C ARG A 108 17.05 13.23 2.85
N LEU A 109 17.05 12.04 3.49
CA LEU A 109 15.95 11.52 4.30
C LEU A 109 15.46 12.56 5.32
N PHE A 110 16.40 13.26 5.95
CA PHE A 110 16.13 14.25 7.00
C PHE A 110 15.49 15.56 6.49
N LYS A 111 15.31 15.72 5.19
CA LYS A 111 14.59 16.86 4.59
C LYS A 111 13.08 16.61 4.50
N TYR A 112 12.64 15.38 4.72
CA TYR A 112 11.26 14.98 4.53
C TYR A 112 10.65 14.53 5.86
N PRO A 113 9.52 15.10 6.28
CA PRO A 113 8.89 14.74 7.55
C PRO A 113 8.17 13.39 7.52
N PHE A 114 7.85 12.88 6.33
CA PHE A 114 7.07 11.65 6.10
C PHE A 114 7.80 10.69 5.17
N ILE A 115 7.83 9.41 5.53
CA ILE A 115 8.33 8.31 4.69
C ILE A 115 7.36 7.13 4.68
N TYR A 116 7.29 6.45 3.55
CA TYR A 116 6.40 5.31 3.30
C TYR A 116 7.18 4.03 3.02
N LEU A 117 6.83 2.95 3.71
CA LEU A 117 7.44 1.63 3.58
C LEU A 117 6.36 0.58 3.39
N ILE A 118 6.30 0.01 2.17
CA ILE A 118 5.29 -0.96 1.74
C ILE A 118 5.83 -2.39 1.81
N GLU A 119 4.96 -3.38 1.97
CA GLU A 119 5.24 -4.83 1.97
C GLU A 119 6.43 -5.30 2.84
N PRO A 120 6.53 -4.90 4.12
CA PRO A 120 7.67 -5.23 4.98
C PRO A 120 7.74 -6.71 5.39
N GLY A 121 6.83 -7.54 4.94
CA GLY A 121 6.72 -8.95 5.32
C GLY A 121 7.94 -9.83 5.02
N ALA A 122 8.91 -9.32 4.26
CA ALA A 122 10.20 -9.96 4.01
C ALA A 122 11.39 -8.97 4.14
N LEU A 123 11.17 -7.85 4.81
CA LEU A 123 12.12 -6.79 5.05
C LEU A 123 13.37 -7.28 5.77
N ILE A 124 14.53 -6.75 5.37
CA ILE A 124 15.83 -6.92 6.08
C ILE A 124 16.49 -5.55 6.17
N PHE A 125 16.63 -5.03 7.37
CA PHE A 125 17.45 -3.85 7.62
C PHE A 125 18.92 -4.19 7.86
N SER A 126 19.83 -3.39 7.29
CA SER A 126 21.21 -3.36 7.73
C SER A 126 21.33 -2.66 9.11
N ASP A 127 22.50 -2.75 9.75
CA ASP A 127 22.71 -2.05 11.02
C ASP A 127 22.73 -0.52 10.81
N GLU A 128 23.27 -0.06 9.69
CA GLU A 128 23.28 1.35 9.30
C GLU A 128 21.86 1.87 9.05
N GLU A 129 21.01 1.10 8.36
CA GLU A 129 19.61 1.45 8.14
C GLU A 129 18.84 1.56 9.46
N VAL A 130 19.09 0.66 10.41
CA VAL A 130 18.48 0.70 11.75
C VAL A 130 18.87 1.97 12.50
N VAL A 131 20.16 2.34 12.47
CA VAL A 131 20.66 3.56 13.13
C VAL A 131 20.06 4.81 12.50
N SER A 132 20.06 4.87 11.17
CA SER A 132 19.52 6.01 10.42
C SER A 132 18.03 6.19 10.65
N LEU A 133 17.24 5.12 10.54
CA LEU A 133 15.78 5.18 10.77
C LEU A 133 15.46 5.59 12.22
N ARG A 134 16.17 5.05 13.20
CA ARG A 134 16.03 5.47 14.60
C ARG A 134 16.29 6.96 14.76
N HIS A 135 17.39 7.45 14.19
CA HIS A 135 17.75 8.87 14.26
C HIS A 135 16.67 9.74 13.58
N TYR A 136 16.22 9.35 12.39
CA TYR A 136 15.15 10.03 11.67
C TYR A 136 13.87 10.18 12.51
N LEU A 137 13.40 9.09 13.10
CA LEU A 137 12.15 9.06 13.87
C LEU A 137 12.25 9.86 15.17
N HIS A 138 13.40 9.83 15.85
CA HIS A 138 13.62 10.62 17.07
C HIS A 138 13.81 12.12 16.80
N ASN A 139 14.13 12.51 15.58
CA ASN A 139 14.30 13.91 15.18
C ASN A 139 13.08 14.49 14.43
N GLY A 140 11.89 13.97 14.68
CA GLY A 140 10.64 14.52 14.15
C GLY A 140 10.12 13.85 12.90
N GLY A 141 10.86 12.89 12.32
CA GLY A 141 10.36 12.13 11.19
C GLY A 141 9.19 11.21 11.53
N PHE A 142 8.39 10.89 10.53
CA PHE A 142 7.23 10.00 10.65
C PHE A 142 7.31 8.87 9.62
N LEU A 143 7.06 7.63 10.07
CA LEU A 143 7.04 6.45 9.23
C LEU A 143 5.62 5.89 9.10
N MET A 144 5.16 5.71 7.85
CA MET A 144 3.99 4.88 7.56
C MET A 144 4.44 3.54 6.99
N VAL A 145 3.94 2.46 7.57
CA VAL A 145 4.15 1.08 7.10
C VAL A 145 2.82 0.51 6.66
N ASP A 146 2.78 -0.14 5.49
CA ASP A 146 1.54 -0.59 4.87
C ASP A 146 1.70 -1.90 4.09
N ASP A 147 0.58 -2.54 3.75
CA ASP A 147 0.45 -3.70 2.87
C ASP A 147 1.29 -4.91 3.28
N PHE A 148 0.95 -5.50 4.41
CA PHE A 148 1.46 -6.83 4.78
C PHE A 148 0.45 -7.58 5.64
N TRP A 149 0.47 -8.91 5.55
CA TRP A 149 -0.66 -9.72 5.95
C TRP A 149 -0.26 -10.94 6.77
N GLY A 150 -0.99 -11.16 7.87
CA GLY A 150 -0.90 -12.34 8.72
C GLY A 150 0.33 -12.37 9.62
N GLU A 151 0.32 -13.33 10.54
CA GLU A 151 1.30 -13.44 11.63
C GLU A 151 2.74 -13.64 11.15
N ARG A 152 2.93 -14.34 10.03
CA ARG A 152 4.28 -14.60 9.52
C ARG A 152 4.98 -13.34 9.08
N GLU A 153 4.26 -12.44 8.38
CA GLU A 153 4.83 -11.18 7.89
C GLU A 153 4.95 -10.17 9.02
N TRP A 154 3.98 -10.17 9.94
CA TRP A 154 4.09 -9.42 11.18
C TRP A 154 5.35 -9.78 11.97
N ASN A 155 5.60 -11.06 12.21
CA ASN A 155 6.77 -11.52 12.96
C ASN A 155 8.09 -11.10 12.31
N ASN A 156 8.19 -11.14 10.96
CA ASN A 156 9.38 -10.65 10.27
C ASN A 156 9.56 -9.14 10.47
N PHE A 157 8.52 -8.37 10.22
CA PHE A 157 8.55 -6.91 10.41
C PHE A 157 8.87 -6.56 11.86
N TYR A 158 8.21 -7.18 12.83
CA TYR A 158 8.42 -6.94 14.25
C TYR A 158 9.88 -7.14 14.66
N GLN A 159 10.52 -8.21 14.23
CA GLN A 159 11.93 -8.45 14.52
C GLN A 159 12.85 -7.35 13.96
N GLN A 160 12.56 -6.83 12.78
CA GLN A 160 13.35 -5.75 12.19
C GLN A 160 13.10 -4.42 12.89
N ILE A 161 11.85 -4.05 13.13
CA ILE A 161 11.50 -2.77 13.74
C ILE A 161 11.88 -2.70 15.22
N LYS A 162 11.96 -3.84 15.94
CA LYS A 162 12.47 -3.90 17.32
C LYS A 162 13.94 -3.51 17.42
N ARG A 163 14.72 -3.68 16.36
CA ARG A 163 16.10 -3.16 16.32
C ARG A 163 16.13 -1.64 16.26
N VAL A 164 15.13 -1.04 15.62
CA VAL A 164 14.96 0.43 15.61
C VAL A 164 14.48 0.94 16.97
N PHE A 165 13.53 0.25 17.60
CA PHE A 165 12.93 0.59 18.87
C PHE A 165 13.15 -0.47 19.96
N PRO A 166 14.39 -0.69 20.46
CA PRO A 166 14.68 -1.79 21.38
C PRO A 166 13.92 -1.70 22.72
N GLY A 167 13.62 -0.49 23.18
CA GLY A 167 12.92 -0.23 24.44
C GLY A 167 11.40 0.03 24.31
N ARG A 168 10.83 -0.08 23.10
CA ARG A 168 9.41 0.25 22.87
C ARG A 168 8.66 -0.90 22.22
N GLU A 169 7.40 -1.08 22.59
CA GLU A 169 6.48 -2.01 21.94
C GLU A 169 5.48 -1.25 21.06
N PRO A 170 5.06 -1.85 19.94
CA PRO A 170 3.97 -1.29 19.13
C PRO A 170 2.67 -1.38 19.92
N GLN A 171 1.94 -0.28 20.00
CA GLN A 171 0.66 -0.19 20.71
C GLN A 171 -0.47 -0.11 19.70
N GLU A 172 -1.54 -0.85 19.91
CA GLU A 172 -2.75 -0.68 19.10
C GLU A 172 -3.30 0.73 19.30
N ILE A 173 -3.42 1.50 18.22
CA ILE A 173 -3.92 2.88 18.26
C ILE A 173 -5.45 2.80 18.41
N PRO A 174 -6.05 3.38 19.46
CA PRO A 174 -7.50 3.39 19.63
C PRO A 174 -8.17 4.23 18.52
N LEU A 175 -9.43 3.91 18.19
CA LEU A 175 -10.15 4.62 17.14
C LEU A 175 -10.33 6.12 17.46
N GLU A 176 -10.37 6.47 18.73
CA GLU A 176 -10.52 7.85 19.25
C GLU A 176 -9.24 8.70 19.07
N HIS A 177 -8.14 8.10 18.61
CA HIS A 177 -6.90 8.84 18.38
C HIS A 177 -7.03 9.80 17.20
N ASP A 178 -6.48 11.00 17.33
CA ASP A 178 -6.60 12.10 16.37
C ASP A 178 -6.24 11.70 14.93
N ILE A 179 -5.33 10.73 14.75
CA ILE A 179 -4.94 10.24 13.41
C ILE A 179 -6.12 9.69 12.60
N PHE A 180 -7.21 9.28 13.24
CA PHE A 180 -8.42 8.82 12.55
C PHE A 180 -9.45 9.95 12.33
N HIS A 181 -9.16 11.19 12.81
CA HIS A 181 -10.15 12.26 12.86
C HIS A 181 -9.64 13.63 12.37
N CYS A 182 -8.35 13.79 12.05
CA CYS A 182 -7.77 15.12 11.81
C CYS A 182 -8.29 15.83 10.55
N VAL A 183 -8.73 15.11 9.51
CA VAL A 183 -9.38 15.66 8.31
C VAL A 183 -10.70 14.95 8.06
N TYR A 184 -10.67 13.63 8.02
CA TYR A 184 -11.83 12.76 7.86
C TYR A 184 -12.13 12.08 9.19
N ASP A 185 -13.39 12.13 9.60
CA ASP A 185 -13.87 11.53 10.85
C ASP A 185 -14.24 10.06 10.61
N LEU A 186 -13.27 9.15 10.71
CA LEU A 186 -13.46 7.72 10.50
C LEU A 186 -14.21 7.10 11.68
N LYS A 187 -15.23 6.28 11.39
CA LYS A 187 -16.07 5.63 12.40
C LYS A 187 -15.67 4.20 12.71
N GLU A 188 -14.73 3.66 11.96
CA GLU A 188 -14.16 2.33 12.13
C GLU A 188 -12.73 2.31 11.56
N LYS A 189 -11.94 1.34 11.98
CA LYS A 189 -10.63 1.06 11.39
C LYS A 189 -10.83 0.29 10.10
N PRO A 190 -10.50 0.86 8.92
CA PRO A 190 -10.81 0.21 7.66
C PRO A 190 -9.89 -0.98 7.38
N GLN A 191 -10.39 -1.97 6.64
CA GLN A 191 -9.59 -2.98 5.99
C GLN A 191 -9.74 -2.84 4.47
N VAL A 192 -8.68 -2.42 3.81
CA VAL A 192 -8.62 -2.30 2.36
C VAL A 192 -7.90 -3.55 1.84
N PRO A 193 -8.54 -4.40 1.05
CA PRO A 193 -7.88 -5.53 0.39
C PRO A 193 -7.24 -5.10 -0.92
N SER A 194 -6.29 -5.88 -1.44
CA SER A 194 -5.93 -5.75 -2.86
C SER A 194 -7.16 -5.93 -3.75
N ILE A 195 -7.14 -5.33 -4.94
CA ILE A 195 -8.26 -5.46 -5.89
C ILE A 195 -8.56 -6.92 -6.23
N GLN A 196 -7.55 -7.78 -6.26
CA GLN A 196 -7.70 -9.22 -6.48
C GLN A 196 -8.49 -9.85 -5.33
N ALA A 197 -8.10 -9.61 -4.08
CA ALA A 197 -8.78 -10.16 -2.91
C ALA A 197 -10.20 -9.61 -2.78
N ALA A 198 -10.40 -8.34 -3.12
CA ALA A 198 -11.72 -7.72 -3.16
C ALA A 198 -12.63 -8.40 -4.20
N TRP A 199 -12.11 -8.72 -5.39
CA TRP A 199 -12.85 -9.50 -6.41
C TRP A 199 -13.27 -10.87 -5.90
N GLU A 200 -12.34 -11.59 -5.28
CA GLU A 200 -12.60 -12.92 -4.72
C GLU A 200 -13.56 -12.88 -3.51
N GLY A 201 -13.51 -11.81 -2.74
CA GLY A 201 -14.36 -11.56 -1.57
C GLY A 201 -15.75 -10.99 -1.91
N ARG A 202 -15.96 -10.53 -3.15
CA ARG A 202 -17.19 -9.86 -3.57
C ARG A 202 -18.39 -10.80 -3.44
N GLY A 203 -19.35 -10.41 -2.62
CA GLY A 203 -20.54 -11.22 -2.33
C GLY A 203 -20.45 -12.04 -1.04
N SER A 204 -19.25 -12.23 -0.46
CA SER A 204 -19.08 -12.80 0.89
C SER A 204 -18.76 -11.76 1.96
N GLY A 205 -18.45 -10.53 1.55
CA GLY A 205 -17.98 -9.46 2.44
C GLY A 205 -16.56 -9.68 2.97
N ARG A 206 -15.81 -10.63 2.39
CA ARG A 206 -14.43 -10.88 2.79
C ARG A 206 -13.51 -9.78 2.27
N THR A 207 -12.77 -9.15 3.17
CA THR A 207 -11.76 -8.12 2.88
C THR A 207 -10.34 -8.55 3.23
N TRP A 208 -10.15 -9.69 3.88
CA TRP A 208 -8.83 -10.19 4.27
C TRP A 208 -8.23 -11.12 3.23
N GLU A 209 -6.92 -11.05 3.05
CA GLU A 209 -6.18 -11.83 2.06
C GLU A 209 -5.71 -13.18 2.58
N ARG A 210 -5.55 -13.32 3.90
CA ARG A 210 -5.07 -14.53 4.55
C ARG A 210 -6.00 -14.95 5.69
N ARG A 211 -6.03 -16.23 5.99
CA ARG A 211 -6.91 -16.79 7.02
C ARG A 211 -6.63 -16.27 8.43
N ASP A 212 -5.38 -15.86 8.67
CA ASP A 212 -4.89 -15.29 9.93
C ASP A 212 -4.85 -13.77 9.94
N ALA A 213 -5.56 -13.12 9.00
CA ALA A 213 -5.54 -11.67 8.78
C ALA A 213 -6.96 -11.07 8.74
N VAL A 214 -7.89 -11.64 9.50
CA VAL A 214 -9.32 -11.27 9.45
C VAL A 214 -9.55 -9.83 9.89
N GLU A 215 -8.79 -9.36 10.88
CA GLU A 215 -8.95 -8.02 11.43
C GLU A 215 -7.77 -7.11 11.04
N PRO A 216 -8.03 -5.85 10.64
CA PRO A 216 -6.99 -4.86 10.43
C PRO A 216 -6.44 -4.37 11.78
N HIS A 217 -5.15 -4.11 11.81
CA HIS A 217 -4.48 -3.54 12.98
C HIS A 217 -3.75 -2.26 12.60
N TYR A 218 -3.95 -1.23 13.38
CA TYR A 218 -3.23 0.03 13.28
C TYR A 218 -2.42 0.23 14.56
N ARG A 219 -1.12 -0.07 14.50
CA ARG A 219 -0.23 0.00 15.67
C ARG A 219 0.71 1.16 15.56
N GLY A 220 0.99 1.79 16.68
CA GLY A 220 1.87 2.95 16.78
C GLY A 220 3.11 2.71 17.60
N PHE A 221 4.22 3.37 17.24
CA PHE A 221 5.36 3.58 18.10
C PHE A 221 5.39 5.04 18.55
N PHE A 222 5.33 5.26 19.85
CA PHE A 222 5.27 6.58 20.45
C PHE A 222 6.61 6.95 21.10
N ASP A 223 6.96 8.24 21.08
CA ASP A 223 8.08 8.77 21.86
C ASP A 223 7.70 8.99 23.34
N ASP A 224 8.66 9.52 24.12
CA ASP A 224 8.45 9.76 25.56
C ASP A 224 7.46 10.91 25.84
N ASN A 225 7.18 11.73 24.83
CA ASN A 225 6.21 12.84 24.93
C ASN A 225 4.81 12.45 24.40
N GLY A 226 4.64 11.20 23.96
CA GLY A 226 3.40 10.71 23.39
C GLY A 226 3.19 11.02 21.90
N ARG A 227 4.20 11.56 21.19
CA ARG A 227 4.14 11.77 19.74
C ARG A 227 4.21 10.42 19.03
N LEU A 228 3.30 10.17 18.12
CA LEU A 228 3.34 9.00 17.24
C LEU A 228 4.46 9.16 16.21
N MET A 229 5.49 8.34 16.29
CA MET A 229 6.64 8.34 15.39
C MET A 229 6.44 7.44 14.17
N ALA A 230 5.66 6.37 14.33
CA ALA A 230 5.38 5.45 13.25
C ALA A 230 3.98 4.87 13.38
N ILE A 231 3.26 4.75 12.27
CA ILE A 231 2.03 3.98 12.15
C ILE A 231 2.27 2.74 11.31
N VAL A 232 1.76 1.62 11.77
CA VAL A 232 1.86 0.31 11.13
C VAL A 232 0.48 -0.19 10.79
N CYS A 233 0.15 -0.14 9.49
CA CYS A 233 -1.11 -0.60 8.93
C CYS A 233 -0.96 -2.08 8.55
N HIS A 234 -1.35 -2.98 9.44
CA HIS A 234 -1.21 -4.42 9.28
C HIS A 234 -2.55 -5.07 8.95
N ASN A 235 -2.57 -6.05 8.04
CA ASN A 235 -3.75 -6.69 7.49
C ASN A 235 -4.63 -5.71 6.71
N THR A 236 -4.04 -4.80 5.98
CA THR A 236 -4.70 -3.84 5.08
C THR A 236 -3.70 -3.40 4.01
N ASP A 237 -4.19 -2.91 2.88
CA ASP A 237 -3.43 -2.49 1.71
C ASP A 237 -3.99 -1.15 1.20
N LEU A 238 -3.52 -0.08 1.82
CA LEU A 238 -3.92 1.27 1.40
C LEU A 238 -3.31 1.63 0.05
N GLY A 239 -2.12 1.09 -0.23
CA GLY A 239 -1.38 1.27 -1.47
C GLY A 239 -2.15 0.83 -2.69
N ASP A 240 -2.76 -0.37 -2.68
CA ASP A 240 -3.61 -0.87 -3.79
C ASP A 240 -4.87 0.00 -3.94
N GLY A 241 -5.42 0.50 -2.81
CA GLY A 241 -6.52 1.45 -2.83
C GLY A 241 -6.19 2.75 -3.59
N TRP A 242 -4.93 3.18 -3.59
CA TRP A 242 -4.47 4.34 -4.37
C TRP A 242 -4.03 3.95 -5.78
N GLU A 243 -3.33 2.82 -5.95
CA GLU A 243 -2.82 2.36 -7.26
C GLU A 243 -3.96 2.10 -8.24
N ARG A 244 -5.06 1.50 -7.77
CA ARG A 244 -6.15 0.99 -8.61
C ARG A 244 -7.21 2.03 -8.98
N GLU A 245 -6.94 3.29 -8.80
CA GLU A 245 -7.82 4.35 -9.26
C GLU A 245 -8.07 4.23 -10.77
N GLY A 246 -9.34 4.20 -11.17
CA GLY A 246 -9.74 4.05 -12.57
C GLY A 246 -9.74 2.63 -13.14
N VAL A 247 -9.30 1.62 -12.38
CA VAL A 247 -9.32 0.21 -12.82
C VAL A 247 -10.72 -0.39 -12.72
N ALA A 248 -11.43 -0.14 -11.60
CA ALA A 248 -12.78 -0.63 -11.37
C ALA A 248 -13.56 0.34 -10.49
N GLU A 249 -14.64 0.91 -11.04
CA GLU A 249 -15.49 1.89 -10.35
C GLU A 249 -16.00 1.38 -8.99
N TRP A 250 -16.45 0.12 -8.91
CA TRP A 250 -16.94 -0.45 -7.67
C TRP A 250 -15.84 -0.54 -6.58
N TYR A 251 -14.60 -0.91 -6.96
CA TYR A 251 -13.47 -0.99 -6.01
C TYR A 251 -13.11 0.42 -5.52
N PHE A 252 -13.05 1.37 -6.44
CA PHE A 252 -12.81 2.76 -6.09
C PHE A 252 -13.83 3.28 -5.06
N ARG A 253 -15.14 3.05 -5.31
CA ARG A 253 -16.21 3.51 -4.40
C ARG A 253 -16.18 2.83 -3.04
N GLU A 254 -15.94 1.51 -3.02
CA GLU A 254 -15.99 0.74 -1.77
C GLU A 254 -14.73 0.87 -0.91
N PHE A 255 -13.56 1.01 -1.53
CA PHE A 255 -12.28 0.96 -0.81
C PHE A 255 -11.44 2.22 -0.95
N SER A 256 -11.24 2.73 -2.17
CA SER A 256 -10.35 3.89 -2.38
C SER A 256 -10.95 5.18 -1.81
N GLU A 257 -12.12 5.57 -2.30
CA GLU A 257 -12.81 6.81 -1.91
C GLU A 257 -13.32 6.78 -0.47
N LYS A 258 -13.82 5.63 -0.04
CA LYS A 258 -14.41 5.47 1.29
C LYS A 258 -13.36 5.35 2.40
N TRP A 259 -12.21 4.70 2.13
CA TRP A 259 -11.26 4.31 3.16
C TRP A 259 -9.81 4.69 2.90
N ALA A 260 -9.23 4.28 1.76
CA ALA A 260 -7.79 4.40 1.55
C ALA A 260 -7.34 5.87 1.44
N TYR A 261 -8.04 6.70 0.68
CA TYR A 261 -7.74 8.14 0.61
C TYR A 261 -8.05 8.86 1.93
N PRO A 262 -9.22 8.71 2.56
CA PRO A 262 -9.50 9.36 3.83
C PRO A 262 -8.46 9.05 4.91
N LEU A 263 -8.11 7.78 5.11
CA LEU A 263 -7.13 7.41 6.11
C LEU A 263 -5.70 7.88 5.75
N GLY A 264 -5.28 7.71 4.49
CA GLY A 264 -3.97 8.19 4.05
C GLY A 264 -3.81 9.70 4.21
N ILE A 265 -4.84 10.49 3.89
CA ILE A 265 -4.86 11.94 4.09
C ILE A 265 -4.78 12.30 5.58
N ASN A 266 -5.51 11.59 6.43
CA ASN A 266 -5.41 11.77 7.87
C ASN A 266 -3.98 11.49 8.37
N ILE A 267 -3.38 10.38 7.95
CA ILE A 267 -2.01 10.00 8.36
C ILE A 267 -1.00 11.06 7.95
N VAL A 268 -1.05 11.53 6.69
CA VAL A 268 -0.13 12.57 6.21
C VAL A 268 -0.37 13.89 6.94
N THR A 269 -1.63 14.28 7.12
CA THR A 269 -1.94 15.53 7.85
C THR A 269 -1.45 15.46 9.29
N TYR A 270 -1.65 14.33 9.97
CA TYR A 270 -1.12 14.10 11.30
C TYR A 270 0.42 14.24 11.31
N ALA A 271 1.11 13.58 10.40
CA ALA A 271 2.57 13.62 10.29
C ALA A 271 3.12 15.04 10.03
N MET A 272 2.36 15.90 9.33
CA MET A 272 2.76 17.27 9.02
C MET A 272 2.46 18.28 10.15
N THR A 273 1.66 17.89 11.13
CA THR A 273 1.17 18.82 12.17
C THR A 273 1.60 18.43 13.60
N HIS A 274 2.17 17.25 13.80
CA HIS A 274 2.62 16.71 15.09
C HIS A 274 4.07 16.22 15.01
#